data_ca7e36e8d0f43e106ea0727c7c1ce5a5
#
_entry.id   ca7e36e8d0f43e106ea0727c7c1ce5a5
#
_cell.length_a   1.000
_cell.length_b   1.000
_cell.length_c   1.000
_cell.angle_alpha   90.00
_cell.angle_beta   90.00
_cell.angle_gamma   90.00
#
_symmetry.space_group_name_H-M   'P 1'
#
loop_
_entity.id
_entity.type
_entity.pdbx_description
1 polymer ?
#
loop_
_entity_poly.entity_id
_entity_poly.type
_entity_poly.pdbx_seq_one_letter_code
_entity_poly.pdbx_strand_id
1 'polypeptide(L)'
;FYAVTGRRETKKEAQGMVSADEKVYLVDLPGYGYAKVSQNEKQKWGKMIEDYLHKSSQLKAVFLLIDIRHDPSANDKQMYQWMRHYGFDPIIIATKLDKINRSQIQKQLKAIRVGLEAQKDTIIIPYSSLSKQGREEIYDLLDSILSEDGGIKACGDNPENM
;
A
#
# COMPACT_ATOMS: atom_id res chain seq x y z
N PHE A 1 -6.65 -2.33 -0.76
CA PHE A 1 -5.23 -1.95 -0.79
C PHE A 1 -4.39 -3.11 -1.32
N TYR A 2 -3.15 -2.82 -1.71
CA TYR A 2 -2.29 -3.82 -2.33
C TYR A 2 -0.98 -3.94 -1.57
N ALA A 3 -0.51 -5.18 -1.43
CA ALA A 3 0.83 -5.47 -0.96
C ALA A 3 1.72 -5.83 -2.16
N VAL A 4 2.94 -5.30 -2.17
CA VAL A 4 3.96 -5.64 -3.17
C VAL A 4 4.97 -6.55 -2.52
N THR A 5 5.17 -7.74 -3.11
CA THR A 5 6.15 -8.70 -2.63
C THR A 5 7.22 -8.92 -3.69
N GLY A 6 8.43 -9.23 -3.25
CA GLY A 6 9.50 -9.68 -4.14
C GLY A 6 9.22 -11.05 -4.76
N ARG A 7 10.20 -11.58 -5.44
CA ARG A 7 10.12 -12.85 -6.16
C ARG A 7 9.65 -13.99 -5.25
N ARG A 8 8.64 -14.74 -5.69
CA ARG A 8 8.26 -16.03 -5.11
C ARG A 8 8.83 -17.14 -5.99
N GLU A 9 9.69 -17.97 -5.41
CA GLU A 9 10.17 -19.16 -6.12
C GLU A 9 9.03 -20.16 -6.31
N THR A 10 8.78 -20.54 -7.56
CA THR A 10 7.85 -21.61 -7.90
C THR A 10 8.61 -22.91 -8.12
N LYS A 11 7.96 -24.08 -7.95
CA LYS A 11 8.59 -25.38 -8.22
C LYS A 11 9.16 -25.53 -9.65
N LYS A 12 8.68 -24.72 -10.61
CA LYS A 12 9.19 -24.68 -11.99
C LYS A 12 10.51 -23.92 -12.10
N GLU A 13 10.77 -22.97 -11.22
CA GLU A 13 12.03 -22.20 -11.17
C GLU A 13 13.20 -23.06 -10.68
N ALA A 14 12.92 -24.04 -9.80
CA ALA A 14 13.89 -25.02 -9.35
C ALA A 14 14.44 -25.95 -10.46
N GLN A 15 13.83 -25.93 -11.65
CA GLN A 15 14.25 -26.72 -12.82
C GLN A 15 15.09 -25.93 -13.83
N GLY A 16 15.57 -24.73 -13.50
CA GLY A 16 16.58 -24.01 -14.28
C GLY A 16 16.09 -23.38 -15.60
N MET A 17 14.80 -23.18 -15.78
CA MET A 17 14.22 -22.60 -17.00
C MET A 17 13.60 -21.21 -16.75
N VAL A 18 14.27 -20.31 -16.06
CA VAL A 18 13.76 -18.96 -15.86
C VAL A 18 14.78 -17.93 -16.31
N SER A 19 14.35 -17.08 -17.25
CA SER A 19 15.06 -15.83 -17.54
C SER A 19 15.11 -14.96 -16.28
N ALA A 20 16.21 -14.23 -16.12
CA ALA A 20 16.52 -13.43 -14.93
C ALA A 20 15.62 -12.18 -14.74
N ASP A 21 14.37 -12.22 -15.19
CA ASP A 21 13.40 -11.16 -14.99
C ASP A 21 12.90 -11.22 -13.53
N GLU A 22 13.23 -10.19 -12.77
CA GLU A 22 12.70 -10.03 -11.41
C GLU A 22 11.18 -9.93 -11.46
N LYS A 23 10.49 -10.92 -10.90
CA LYS A 23 9.03 -10.94 -10.87
C LYS A 23 8.52 -10.28 -9.60
N VAL A 24 7.66 -9.31 -9.77
CA VAL A 24 6.96 -8.62 -8.70
C VAL A 24 5.53 -9.14 -8.64
N TYR A 25 5.02 -9.37 -7.43
CA TYR A 25 3.63 -9.75 -7.22
C TYR A 25 2.89 -8.60 -6.55
N LEU A 26 1.79 -8.17 -7.17
CA LEU A 26 0.80 -7.32 -6.57
C LEU A 26 -0.27 -8.22 -5.94
N VAL A 27 -0.41 -8.14 -4.63
CA VAL A 27 -1.40 -8.92 -3.88
C VAL A 27 -2.56 -8.02 -3.52
N ASP A 28 -3.73 -8.30 -4.08
CA ASP A 28 -4.96 -7.61 -3.72
C ASP A 28 -5.46 -8.14 -2.37
N LEU A 29 -5.57 -7.25 -1.41
CA LEU A 29 -6.05 -7.56 -0.07
C LEU A 29 -7.51 -7.10 0.08
N PRO A 30 -8.35 -7.81 0.85
CA PRO A 30 -9.75 -7.45 1.03
C PRO A 30 -9.95 -6.01 1.45
N GLY A 31 -10.87 -5.31 0.80
CA GLY A 31 -11.19 -3.93 1.12
C GLY A 31 -11.91 -3.82 2.48
N TYR A 32 -11.45 -2.93 3.33
CA TYR A 32 -12.02 -2.65 4.65
C TYR A 32 -13.30 -1.80 4.62
N GLY A 33 -13.66 -1.27 3.44
CA GLY A 33 -14.79 -0.32 3.25
C GLY A 33 -16.15 -0.95 2.94
N TYR A 34 -16.28 -2.26 2.86
CA TYR A 34 -17.57 -2.91 2.56
C TYR A 34 -18.52 -2.83 3.76
N ALA A 35 -19.49 -1.94 3.67
CA ALA A 35 -20.51 -1.69 4.71
C ALA A 35 -21.46 -2.89 4.99
N LYS A 36 -21.41 -3.94 4.17
CA LYS A 36 -22.33 -5.10 4.26
C LYS A 36 -21.72 -6.35 4.90
N VAL A 37 -20.52 -6.26 5.43
CA VAL A 37 -19.81 -7.41 6.01
C VAL A 37 -20.00 -7.42 7.52
N SER A 38 -20.29 -8.60 8.07
CA SER A 38 -20.47 -8.78 9.52
C SER A 38 -19.19 -8.42 10.30
N GLN A 39 -19.35 -8.05 11.57
CA GLN A 39 -18.19 -7.73 12.44
C GLN A 39 -17.23 -8.93 12.55
N ASN A 40 -17.72 -10.15 12.57
CA ASN A 40 -16.90 -11.37 12.62
C ASN A 40 -16.05 -11.55 11.36
N GLU A 41 -16.57 -11.19 10.19
CA GLU A 41 -15.82 -11.24 8.93
C GLU A 41 -14.75 -10.14 8.89
N LYS A 42 -15.07 -8.94 9.38
CA LYS A 42 -14.08 -7.85 9.51
C LYS A 42 -12.90 -8.25 10.41
N GLN A 43 -13.16 -8.93 11.52
CA GLN A 43 -12.11 -9.42 12.42
C GLN A 43 -11.26 -10.52 11.78
N LYS A 44 -11.89 -11.46 11.04
CA LYS A 44 -11.17 -12.50 10.30
C LYS A 44 -10.27 -11.90 9.21
N TRP A 45 -10.76 -10.89 8.50
CA TRP A 45 -9.97 -10.18 7.48
C TRP A 45 -8.83 -9.39 8.09
N GLY A 46 -9.07 -8.68 9.21
CA GLY A 46 -8.01 -7.99 9.93
C GLY A 46 -6.88 -8.93 10.32
N LYS A 47 -7.21 -10.07 10.93
CA LYS A 47 -6.22 -11.08 11.29
C LYS A 47 -5.51 -11.70 10.08
N MET A 48 -6.23 -11.96 8.99
CA MET A 48 -5.61 -12.48 7.77
C MET A 48 -4.62 -11.48 7.16
N ILE A 49 -4.97 -10.20 7.12
CA ILE A 49 -4.10 -9.13 6.64
C ILE A 49 -2.88 -9.00 7.55
N GLU A 50 -3.07 -8.98 8.85
CA GLU A 50 -2.01 -8.93 9.87
C GLU A 50 -1.06 -10.13 9.70
N ASP A 51 -1.60 -11.33 9.65
CA ASP A 51 -0.82 -12.55 9.42
C ASP A 51 -0.01 -12.49 8.13
N TYR A 52 -0.61 -11.96 7.05
CA TYR A 52 0.09 -11.83 5.76
C TYR A 52 1.22 -10.81 5.82
N LEU A 53 0.95 -9.63 6.37
CA LEU A 53 1.94 -8.55 6.44
C LEU A 53 3.12 -8.92 7.33
N HIS A 54 2.89 -9.60 8.47
CA HIS A 54 3.95 -10.01 9.39
C HIS A 54 4.71 -11.28 8.97
N LYS A 55 4.03 -12.22 8.29
CA LYS A 55 4.65 -13.50 7.91
C LYS A 55 5.34 -13.47 6.55
N SER A 56 5.05 -12.46 5.73
CA SER A 56 5.65 -12.36 4.40
C SER A 56 7.05 -11.76 4.49
N SER A 57 8.06 -12.62 4.45
CA SER A 57 9.48 -12.20 4.38
C SER A 57 9.85 -11.47 3.09
N GLN A 58 8.98 -11.51 2.08
CA GLN A 58 9.19 -10.90 0.77
C GLN A 58 8.37 -9.61 0.55
N LEU A 59 7.65 -9.15 1.58
CA LEU A 59 6.89 -7.92 1.50
C LEU A 59 7.83 -6.72 1.32
N LYS A 60 7.66 -5.97 0.23
CA LYS A 60 8.48 -4.80 -0.10
C LYS A 60 7.75 -3.50 0.18
N ALA A 61 6.46 -3.40 -0.12
CA ALA A 61 5.68 -2.20 0.09
C ALA A 61 4.20 -2.50 0.29
N VAL A 62 3.48 -1.58 0.93
CA VAL A 62 2.04 -1.63 1.10
C VAL A 62 1.43 -0.34 0.52
N PHE A 63 0.45 -0.51 -0.36
CA PHE A 63 -0.25 0.61 -0.99
C PHE A 63 -1.66 0.74 -0.42
N LEU A 64 -2.00 1.96 0.01
CA LEU A 64 -3.35 2.31 0.43
C LEU A 64 -4.01 3.18 -0.66
N LEU A 65 -5.10 2.70 -1.24
CA LEU A 65 -5.81 3.39 -2.31
C LEU A 65 -6.93 4.27 -1.73
N ILE A 66 -6.90 5.56 -2.05
CA ILE A 66 -7.88 6.55 -1.58
C ILE A 66 -8.46 7.29 -2.78
N ASP A 67 -9.77 7.49 -2.79
CA ASP A 67 -10.43 8.29 -3.83
C ASP A 67 -10.15 9.78 -3.61
N ILE A 68 -9.42 10.41 -4.55
CA ILE A 68 -9.00 11.82 -4.42
C ILE A 68 -10.16 12.83 -4.36
N ARG A 69 -11.36 12.42 -4.75
CA ARG A 69 -12.54 13.31 -4.79
C ARG A 69 -13.09 13.64 -3.41
N HIS A 70 -12.78 12.83 -2.42
CA HIS A 70 -13.36 12.90 -1.07
C HIS A 70 -12.27 13.00 -0.01
N ASP A 71 -12.63 13.55 1.13
CA ASP A 71 -11.80 13.44 2.32
C ASP A 71 -11.72 11.97 2.76
N PRO A 72 -10.60 11.52 3.32
CA PRO A 72 -10.45 10.16 3.82
C PRO A 72 -11.56 9.83 4.83
N SER A 73 -12.14 8.65 4.68
CA SER A 73 -13.11 8.13 5.64
C SER A 73 -12.45 7.76 6.97
N ALA A 74 -13.25 7.58 8.02
CA ALA A 74 -12.76 7.07 9.30
C ALA A 74 -12.06 5.70 9.16
N ASN A 75 -12.55 4.87 8.23
CA ASN A 75 -11.91 3.57 7.94
C ASN A 75 -10.55 3.74 7.26
N ASP A 76 -10.39 4.69 6.34
CA ASP A 76 -9.11 4.98 5.70
C ASP A 76 -8.08 5.44 6.73
N LYS A 77 -8.48 6.37 7.61
CA LYS A 77 -7.64 6.84 8.71
C LYS A 77 -7.25 5.70 9.65
N GLN A 78 -8.22 4.89 10.06
CA GLN A 78 -7.97 3.74 10.93
C GLN A 78 -7.00 2.75 10.30
N MET A 79 -7.15 2.45 8.99
CA MET A 79 -6.25 1.56 8.28
C MET A 79 -4.84 2.13 8.17
N TYR A 80 -4.71 3.42 7.85
CA TYR A 80 -3.41 4.09 7.81
C TYR A 80 -2.71 4.02 9.18
N GLN A 81 -3.41 4.37 10.25
CA GLN A 81 -2.88 4.33 11.62
C GLN A 81 -2.53 2.92 12.06
N TRP A 82 -3.36 1.94 11.68
CA TRP A 82 -3.09 0.53 11.96
C TRP A 82 -1.80 0.06 11.28
N MET A 83 -1.61 0.35 10.00
CA MET A 83 -0.37 0.02 9.27
C MET A 83 0.85 0.65 9.96
N ARG A 84 0.74 1.92 10.35
CA ARG A 84 1.82 2.63 11.07
C ARG A 84 2.13 2.00 12.42
N HIS A 85 1.10 1.59 13.16
CA HIS A 85 1.26 0.92 14.46
C HIS A 85 2.06 -0.38 14.35
N TYR A 86 1.88 -1.12 13.27
CA TYR A 86 2.62 -2.35 12.99
C TYR A 86 3.95 -2.14 12.24
N GLY A 87 4.43 -0.91 12.15
CA GLY A 87 5.74 -0.59 11.59
C GLY A 87 5.79 -0.53 10.06
N PHE A 88 4.64 -0.46 9.38
CA PHE A 88 4.59 -0.28 7.93
C PHE A 88 4.47 1.20 7.57
N ASP A 89 5.19 1.61 6.51
CA ASP A 89 5.06 2.93 5.90
C ASP A 89 4.21 2.84 4.63
N PRO A 90 2.87 3.01 4.72
CA PRO A 90 2.02 2.85 3.56
C PRO A 90 2.24 3.99 2.55
N ILE A 91 2.32 3.61 1.28
CA ILE A 91 2.32 4.52 0.15
C ILE A 91 0.86 4.78 -0.25
N ILE A 92 0.47 6.04 -0.34
CA ILE A 92 -0.90 6.42 -0.67
C ILE A 92 -1.02 6.62 -2.18
N ILE A 93 -1.94 5.90 -2.81
CA ILE A 93 -2.32 6.16 -4.20
C ILE A 93 -3.67 6.88 -4.21
N ALA A 94 -3.63 8.17 -4.52
CA ALA A 94 -4.82 9.01 -4.62
C ALA A 94 -5.47 8.78 -6.00
N THR A 95 -6.43 7.86 -6.05
CA THR A 95 -7.07 7.37 -7.29
C THR A 95 -8.11 8.34 -7.85
N LYS A 96 -8.54 8.09 -9.10
CA LYS A 96 -9.58 8.85 -9.82
C LYS A 96 -9.21 10.32 -10.06
N LEU A 97 -7.93 10.59 -10.30
CA LEU A 97 -7.42 11.93 -10.58
C LEU A 97 -8.16 12.62 -11.75
N ASP A 98 -8.62 11.84 -12.74
CA ASP A 98 -9.41 12.31 -13.88
C ASP A 98 -10.78 12.89 -13.51
N LYS A 99 -11.23 12.74 -12.28
CA LYS A 99 -12.53 13.21 -11.79
C LYS A 99 -12.48 14.56 -11.06
N ILE A 100 -11.30 15.15 -10.95
CA ILE A 100 -11.12 16.48 -10.35
C ILE A 100 -10.38 17.42 -11.29
N ASN A 101 -10.58 18.73 -11.10
CA ASN A 101 -9.87 19.74 -11.87
C ASN A 101 -8.41 19.86 -11.42
N ARG A 102 -7.52 20.21 -12.35
CA ARG A 102 -6.08 20.35 -12.09
C ARG A 102 -5.80 21.34 -10.94
N SER A 103 -6.57 22.40 -10.83
CA SER A 103 -6.47 23.39 -9.75
C SER A 103 -6.81 22.85 -8.35
N GLN A 104 -7.55 21.75 -8.28
CA GLN A 104 -7.97 21.12 -7.02
C GLN A 104 -6.99 20.08 -6.50
N ILE A 105 -6.06 19.60 -7.34
CA ILE A 105 -5.16 18.47 -7.01
C ILE A 105 -4.42 18.74 -5.71
N GLN A 106 -3.70 19.86 -5.60
CA GLN A 106 -2.90 20.19 -4.43
C GLN A 106 -3.74 20.31 -3.15
N LYS A 107 -4.94 20.89 -3.28
CA LYS A 107 -5.90 21.00 -2.17
C LYS A 107 -6.32 19.61 -1.69
N GLN A 108 -6.66 18.71 -2.61
CA GLN A 108 -7.11 17.36 -2.26
C GLN A 108 -5.98 16.49 -1.69
N LEU A 109 -4.77 16.56 -2.22
CA LEU A 109 -3.62 15.86 -1.65
C LEU A 109 -3.32 16.34 -0.22
N LYS A 110 -3.44 17.65 0.03
CA LYS A 110 -3.34 18.19 1.39
C LYS A 110 -4.47 17.70 2.29
N ALA A 111 -5.70 17.64 1.80
CA ALA A 111 -6.86 17.13 2.55
C ALA A 111 -6.67 15.64 2.91
N ILE A 112 -6.17 14.82 1.98
CA ILE A 112 -5.83 13.42 2.25
C ILE A 112 -4.77 13.32 3.35
N ARG A 113 -3.68 14.08 3.26
CA ARG A 113 -2.62 14.08 4.27
C ARG A 113 -3.15 14.46 5.65
N VAL A 114 -3.96 15.51 5.74
CA VAL A 114 -4.55 15.96 7.00
C VAL A 114 -5.57 14.98 7.54
N GLY A 115 -6.47 14.47 6.69
CA GLY A 115 -7.53 13.53 7.09
C GLY A 115 -7.00 12.20 7.60
N LEU A 116 -5.89 11.71 7.05
CA LEU A 116 -5.20 10.51 7.52
C LEU A 116 -4.31 10.78 8.76
N GLU A 117 -4.05 12.04 9.08
CA GLU A 117 -2.96 12.43 10.00
C GLU A 117 -1.61 11.84 9.55
N ALA A 118 -1.40 11.86 8.23
CA ALA A 118 -0.22 11.26 7.63
C ALA A 118 1.06 12.04 7.98
N GLN A 119 2.15 11.32 8.12
CA GLN A 119 3.46 11.91 8.38
C GLN A 119 3.92 12.77 7.20
N LYS A 120 4.89 13.67 7.43
CA LYS A 120 5.39 14.60 6.40
C LYS A 120 6.04 13.88 5.22
N ASP A 121 6.72 12.79 5.50
CA ASP A 121 7.44 11.92 4.57
C ASP A 121 6.56 10.87 3.89
N THR A 122 5.30 10.70 4.32
CA THR A 122 4.36 9.78 3.65
C THR A 122 4.22 10.13 2.17
N ILE A 123 4.52 9.18 1.31
CA ILE A 123 4.40 9.33 -0.14
C ILE A 123 2.92 9.29 -0.54
N ILE A 124 2.46 10.29 -1.28
CA ILE A 124 1.09 10.35 -1.84
C ILE A 124 1.19 10.64 -3.33
N ILE A 125 0.82 9.66 -4.16
CA ILE A 125 0.87 9.76 -5.62
C ILE A 125 -0.55 9.89 -6.16
N PRO A 126 -0.89 10.98 -6.86
CA PRO A 126 -2.17 11.11 -7.56
C PRO A 126 -2.15 10.26 -8.84
N TYR A 127 -3.21 9.47 -9.03
CA TYR A 127 -3.27 8.49 -10.11
C TYR A 127 -4.64 8.45 -10.79
N SER A 128 -4.63 8.27 -12.11
CA SER A 128 -5.82 7.96 -12.92
C SER A 128 -5.62 6.69 -13.74
N SER A 129 -6.47 5.71 -13.54
CA SER A 129 -6.49 4.50 -14.38
C SER A 129 -6.99 4.79 -15.80
N LEU A 130 -7.75 5.87 -16.00
CA LEU A 130 -8.29 6.26 -17.30
C LEU A 130 -7.23 6.97 -18.15
N SER A 131 -6.65 8.07 -17.63
CA SER A 131 -5.65 8.88 -18.35
C SER A 131 -4.23 8.35 -18.22
N LYS A 132 -3.99 7.38 -17.32
CA LYS A 132 -2.66 6.85 -16.95
C LYS A 132 -1.73 7.89 -16.30
N GLN A 133 -2.23 9.07 -15.95
CA GLN A 133 -1.45 10.05 -15.22
C GLN A 133 -1.02 9.50 -13.84
N GLY A 134 0.23 9.73 -13.43
CA GLY A 134 0.83 9.19 -12.21
C GLY A 134 1.40 7.77 -12.35
N ARG A 135 1.27 7.14 -13.54
CA ARG A 135 1.75 5.76 -13.75
C ARG A 135 3.28 5.66 -13.68
N GLU A 136 3.97 6.56 -14.35
CA GLU A 136 5.44 6.57 -14.38
C GLU A 136 6.01 6.80 -12.98
N GLU A 137 5.41 7.70 -12.19
CA GLU A 137 5.80 7.94 -10.79
C GLU A 137 5.66 6.68 -9.93
N ILE A 138 4.63 5.86 -10.18
CA ILE A 138 4.45 4.57 -9.49
C ILE A 138 5.52 3.58 -9.94
N TYR A 139 5.86 3.53 -11.23
CA TYR A 139 6.88 2.63 -11.75
C TYR A 139 8.27 2.99 -11.22
N ASP A 140 8.64 4.27 -11.26
CA ASP A 140 9.92 4.75 -10.71
C ASP A 140 10.05 4.41 -9.23
N LEU A 141 8.95 4.55 -8.47
CA LEU A 141 8.91 4.19 -7.06
C LEU A 141 9.08 2.67 -6.86
N LEU A 142 8.38 1.85 -7.67
CA LEU A 142 8.53 0.40 -7.61
C LEU A 142 9.95 -0.04 -7.95
N ASP A 143 10.55 0.53 -8.98
CA ASP A 143 11.93 0.24 -9.38
C ASP A 143 12.92 0.62 -8.27
N SER A 144 12.70 1.76 -7.61
CA SER A 144 13.49 2.17 -6.44
C SER A 144 13.38 1.16 -5.29
N ILE A 145 12.15 0.76 -4.92
CA ILE A 145 11.90 -0.20 -3.84
C ILE A 145 12.52 -1.57 -4.14
N LEU A 146 12.54 -1.99 -5.39
CA LEU A 146 13.08 -3.28 -5.82
C LEU A 146 14.60 -3.28 -5.97
N SER A 147 15.20 -2.14 -6.36
CA SER A 147 16.64 -1.99 -6.53
C SER A 147 17.38 -1.87 -5.20
N GLU A 148 16.70 -1.35 -4.15
CA GLU A 148 17.26 -1.36 -2.82
C GLU A 148 17.15 -2.78 -2.25
N ASP A 149 18.28 -3.43 -1.97
CA ASP A 149 18.39 -4.73 -1.26
C ASP A 149 17.95 -4.63 0.22
N GLY A 150 17.05 -3.75 0.50
CA GLY A 150 16.43 -3.48 1.79
C GLY A 150 15.05 -2.90 1.58
N GLY A 151 14.02 -3.75 1.64
CA GLY A 151 12.64 -3.29 1.72
C GLY A 151 12.49 -2.19 2.76
N ILE A 152 11.48 -1.33 2.61
CA ILE A 152 11.13 -0.30 3.58
C ILE A 152 11.19 -0.94 4.96
N LYS A 153 12.20 -0.57 5.75
CA LYS A 153 12.45 -1.14 7.08
C LYS A 153 11.17 -1.00 7.88
N ALA A 154 10.71 -2.11 8.43
CA ALA A 154 9.83 -2.06 9.59
C ALA A 154 10.53 -1.17 10.62
N CYS A 155 9.95 -0.02 10.93
CA CYS A 155 10.51 0.92 11.88
C CYS A 155 10.34 0.31 13.28
N GLY A 156 11.46 -0.04 13.93
CA GLY A 156 11.52 -0.19 15.37
C GLY A 156 11.34 -1.59 15.91
N ASP A 157 12.47 -2.21 16.22
CA ASP A 157 12.60 -3.06 17.39
C ASP A 157 12.16 -2.23 18.61
N ASN A 158 11.00 -2.51 19.14
CA ASN A 158 10.60 -2.02 20.43
C ASN A 158 11.06 -3.06 21.48
N PRO A 159 12.10 -2.78 22.29
CA PRO A 159 12.61 -3.74 23.27
C PRO A 159 11.84 -3.65 24.60
N GLU A 160 10.51 -3.64 24.57
CA GLU A 160 9.71 -3.72 25.78
C GLU A 160 8.65 -4.82 25.65
N ASN A 161 9.11 -6.05 25.84
CA ASN A 161 8.36 -7.15 26.43
C ASN A 161 9.33 -8.28 26.82
N MET A 162 10.03 -8.05 27.91
CA MET A 162 10.47 -9.15 28.80
C MET A 162 9.60 -9.17 30.03
#